data_ec12ffd8a9eb536873c42bcc98c69244
#
_entry.id   ec12ffd8a9eb536873c42bcc98c69244
#
_cell.length_a   1.000
_cell.length_b   1.000
_cell.length_c   1.000
_cell.angle_alpha   90.00
_cell.angle_beta   90.00
_cell.angle_gamma   90.00
#
_symmetry.space_group_name_H-M   'P 1'
#
loop_
_entity.id
_entity.type
_entity.pdbx_description
1 polymer ?
#
loop_
_entity_poly.entity_id
_entity_poly.type
_entity_poly.pdbx_seq_one_letter_code
_entity_poly.pdbx_strand_id
1 'polypeptide(L)'
;MLAKLEERGLLDGLEGVIIQEMVKGNREMVCGIATDPQYGPMMMFGLGGVFIEVMKDVTFRIAPLTDVDASEMIKSVKAYKLLEGARGTTRAQMDQIQETLLRLSQLVSDYKFIDELDINPLLISEKSGEGIAVDGRIKVRLEEAKEALGLTCCSCGCGCDCK
;
A
#
# COMPACT_ATOMS: atom_id res chain seq x y z
N MET A 1 4.92 -15.12 24.65
CA MET A 1 5.77 -14.99 23.44
C MET A 1 7.24 -15.19 23.80
N LEU A 2 7.81 -14.39 24.70
CA LEU A 2 9.24 -14.49 25.10
C LEU A 2 9.64 -15.89 25.56
N ALA A 3 8.88 -16.53 26.46
CA ALA A 3 9.17 -17.88 26.92
C ALA A 3 9.25 -18.93 25.77
N LYS A 4 8.43 -18.79 24.73
CA LYS A 4 8.52 -19.67 23.55
C LYS A 4 9.75 -19.42 22.70
N LEU A 5 10.29 -18.21 22.69
CA LEU A 5 11.53 -17.87 21.99
C LEU A 5 12.73 -18.40 22.77
N GLU A 6 12.68 -18.32 24.09
CA GLU A 6 13.69 -18.87 24.99
C GLU A 6 13.80 -20.39 24.86
N GLU A 7 12.66 -21.10 24.91
CA GLU A 7 12.59 -22.56 24.70
C GLU A 7 13.18 -22.99 23.33
N ARG A 8 13.14 -22.11 22.34
CA ARG A 8 13.65 -22.36 20.98
C ARG A 8 15.08 -21.85 20.77
N GLY A 9 15.69 -21.22 21.76
CA GLY A 9 17.03 -20.62 21.66
C GLY A 9 17.10 -19.45 20.68
N LEU A 10 16.02 -18.70 20.50
CA LEU A 10 15.91 -17.59 19.53
C LEU A 10 15.92 -16.20 20.19
N LEU A 11 16.15 -16.12 21.50
CA LEU A 11 16.17 -14.84 22.21
C LEU A 11 17.30 -13.92 21.77
N ASP A 12 18.46 -14.46 21.45
CA ASP A 12 19.65 -13.68 21.06
C ASP A 12 19.46 -12.92 19.74
N GLY A 13 18.54 -13.38 18.90
CA GLY A 13 18.15 -12.70 17.65
C GLY A 13 16.98 -11.74 17.78
N LEU A 14 16.45 -11.52 19.01
CA LEU A 14 15.30 -10.65 19.22
C LEU A 14 15.75 -9.21 19.45
N GLU A 15 15.60 -8.36 18.45
CA GLU A 15 15.89 -6.92 18.54
C GLU A 15 14.77 -6.13 19.24
N GLY A 16 13.54 -6.63 19.20
CA GLY A 16 12.40 -5.98 19.83
C GLY A 16 11.05 -6.58 19.43
N VAL A 17 9.98 -5.94 19.87
CA VAL A 17 8.61 -6.30 19.53
C VAL A 17 7.85 -5.05 19.08
N ILE A 18 7.03 -5.19 18.07
CA ILE A 18 6.14 -4.12 17.59
C ILE A 18 4.75 -4.42 18.15
N ILE A 19 4.14 -3.40 18.75
CA ILE A 19 2.75 -3.44 19.22
C ILE A 19 1.94 -2.53 18.31
N GLN A 20 0.93 -3.10 17.63
CA GLN A 20 0.07 -2.38 16.72
C GLN A 20 -1.39 -2.51 17.16
N GLU A 21 -2.23 -1.55 16.77
CA GLU A 21 -3.66 -1.64 16.97
C GLU A 21 -4.23 -2.82 16.16
N MET A 22 -5.13 -3.57 16.79
CA MET A 22 -5.87 -4.64 16.09
C MET A 22 -7.06 -4.03 15.33
N VAL A 23 -6.86 -3.76 14.07
CA VAL A 23 -7.91 -3.25 13.18
C VAL A 23 -8.91 -4.36 12.88
N LYS A 24 -10.20 -4.04 13.01
CA LYS A 24 -11.31 -4.95 12.71
C LYS A 24 -11.96 -4.58 11.37
N GLY A 25 -11.90 -5.51 10.44
CA GLY A 25 -12.55 -5.41 9.13
C GLY A 25 -12.53 -6.78 8.46
N ASN A 26 -13.40 -6.99 7.48
CA ASN A 26 -13.50 -8.26 6.75
C ASN A 26 -13.38 -8.09 5.24
N ARG A 27 -13.23 -6.87 4.76
CA ARG A 27 -13.06 -6.56 3.35
C ARG A 27 -11.65 -6.03 3.13
N GLU A 28 -10.79 -6.91 2.66
CA GLU A 28 -9.41 -6.60 2.35
C GLU A 28 -9.31 -6.18 0.89
N MET A 29 -8.83 -4.96 0.67
CA MET A 29 -8.52 -4.44 -0.66
C MET A 29 -7.02 -4.28 -0.80
N VAL A 30 -6.55 -4.24 -2.03
CA VAL A 30 -5.17 -3.90 -2.37
C VAL A 30 -5.14 -2.66 -3.23
N CYS A 31 -4.25 -1.75 -2.89
CA CYS A 31 -3.90 -0.60 -3.72
C CYS A 31 -2.40 -0.67 -3.98
N GLY A 32 -1.98 -0.60 -5.23
CA GLY A 32 -0.57 -0.73 -5.55
C GLY A 32 -0.16 0.10 -6.75
N ILE A 33 1.15 0.20 -6.90
CA ILE A 33 1.82 0.82 -8.03
C ILE A 33 2.94 -0.12 -8.45
N ALA A 34 3.03 -0.38 -9.74
CA ALA A 34 4.16 -1.06 -10.35
C ALA A 34 4.59 -0.29 -11.60
N THR A 35 5.88 -0.05 -11.76
CA THR A 35 6.40 0.64 -12.93
C THR A 35 6.66 -0.36 -14.05
N ASP A 36 5.88 -0.23 -15.12
CA ASP A 36 6.08 -1.00 -16.35
C ASP A 36 7.16 -0.32 -17.20
N PRO A 37 8.11 -1.07 -17.80
CA PRO A 37 9.18 -0.49 -18.60
C PRO A 37 8.69 0.25 -19.85
N GLN A 38 7.52 -0.11 -20.37
CA GLN A 38 6.97 0.47 -21.61
C GLN A 38 5.95 1.57 -21.31
N TYR A 39 5.10 1.38 -20.32
CA TYR A 39 3.97 2.26 -20.01
C TYR A 39 4.21 3.19 -18.83
N GLY A 40 5.31 3.01 -18.09
CA GLY A 40 5.59 3.75 -16.88
C GLY A 40 4.78 3.28 -15.67
N PRO A 41 4.52 4.15 -14.69
CA PRO A 41 3.84 3.75 -13.47
C PRO A 41 2.37 3.39 -13.71
N MET A 42 2.00 2.19 -13.28
CA MET A 42 0.64 1.67 -13.37
C MET A 42 0.05 1.50 -11.97
N MET A 43 -1.12 2.07 -11.79
CA MET A 43 -1.92 1.91 -10.58
C MET A 43 -2.68 0.59 -10.63
N MET A 44 -2.72 -0.11 -9.50
CA MET A 44 -3.49 -1.33 -9.30
C MET A 44 -4.49 -1.13 -8.17
N PHE A 45 -5.71 -1.64 -8.34
CA PHE A 45 -6.73 -1.72 -7.30
C PHE A 45 -7.49 -3.02 -7.42
N GLY A 46 -7.83 -3.66 -6.30
CA GLY A 46 -8.61 -4.87 -6.33
C GLY A 46 -8.87 -5.50 -4.97
N LEU A 47 -9.39 -6.73 -5.02
CA LEU A 47 -9.61 -7.53 -3.83
C LEU A 47 -8.25 -7.98 -3.27
N GLY A 48 -8.08 -7.79 -1.95
CA GLY A 48 -6.86 -8.13 -1.23
C GLY A 48 -6.88 -9.54 -0.61
N GLY A 49 -5.89 -9.77 0.26
CA GLY A 49 -5.77 -11.02 0.99
C GLY A 49 -5.49 -12.23 0.10
N VAL A 50 -5.82 -13.41 0.60
CA VAL A 50 -5.63 -14.69 -0.10
C VAL A 50 -6.42 -14.82 -1.41
N PHE A 51 -7.38 -13.94 -1.63
CA PHE A 51 -8.23 -13.98 -2.82
C PHE A 51 -7.57 -13.40 -4.07
N ILE A 52 -6.49 -12.61 -3.95
CA ILE A 52 -5.75 -12.06 -5.11
C ILE A 52 -5.30 -13.19 -6.03
N GLU A 53 -4.70 -14.23 -5.47
CA GLU A 53 -4.13 -15.35 -6.24
C GLU A 53 -5.20 -16.20 -6.91
N VAL A 54 -6.35 -16.34 -6.27
CA VAL A 54 -7.43 -17.25 -6.73
C VAL A 54 -8.37 -16.54 -7.71
N MET A 55 -8.80 -15.32 -7.39
CA MET A 55 -9.86 -14.65 -8.15
C MET A 55 -9.33 -13.65 -9.19
N LYS A 56 -8.09 -13.19 -9.06
CA LYS A 56 -7.45 -12.17 -9.92
C LYS A 56 -8.39 -10.98 -10.18
N ASP A 57 -9.10 -10.54 -9.13
CA ASP A 57 -10.06 -9.45 -9.21
C ASP A 57 -9.33 -8.12 -8.98
N VAL A 58 -8.55 -7.73 -9.97
CA VAL A 58 -7.76 -6.50 -9.98
C VAL A 58 -7.96 -5.74 -11.27
N THR A 59 -7.83 -4.43 -11.19
CA THR A 59 -7.85 -3.50 -12.32
C THR A 59 -6.59 -2.66 -12.36
N PHE A 60 -6.22 -2.22 -13.53
CA PHE A 60 -5.02 -1.41 -13.75
C PHE A 60 -5.35 -0.15 -14.54
N ARG A 61 -4.65 0.96 -14.24
CA ARG A 61 -4.65 2.20 -15.03
C ARG A 61 -3.26 2.81 -15.00
N ILE A 62 -2.91 3.52 -16.06
CA ILE A 62 -1.64 4.25 -16.14
C ILE A 62 -1.76 5.52 -15.30
N ALA A 63 -0.74 5.82 -14.49
CA ALA A 63 -0.67 7.09 -13.76
C ALA A 63 -0.19 8.23 -14.71
N PRO A 64 -0.63 9.49 -14.48
CA PRO A 64 -1.47 9.94 -13.38
C PRO A 64 -2.96 9.65 -13.59
N LEU A 65 -3.66 9.31 -12.50
CA LEU A 65 -5.11 9.09 -12.52
C LEU A 65 -5.87 10.41 -12.50
N THR A 66 -7.00 10.44 -13.24
CA THR A 66 -8.06 11.42 -13.02
C THR A 66 -9.09 10.91 -12.03
N ASP A 67 -9.97 11.79 -11.53
CA ASP A 67 -11.10 11.42 -10.68
C ASP A 67 -11.99 10.35 -11.34
N VAL A 68 -12.18 10.47 -12.65
CA VAL A 68 -12.96 9.51 -13.44
C VAL A 68 -12.26 8.15 -13.46
N ASP A 69 -10.96 8.11 -13.73
CA ASP A 69 -10.19 6.88 -13.77
C ASP A 69 -10.26 6.14 -12.41
N ALA A 70 -10.04 6.84 -11.31
CA ALA A 70 -10.09 6.27 -9.98
C ALA A 70 -11.49 5.72 -9.64
N SER A 71 -12.55 6.47 -9.99
CA SER A 71 -13.94 6.01 -9.82
C SER A 71 -14.25 4.77 -10.66
N GLU A 72 -13.77 4.72 -11.91
CA GLU A 72 -13.97 3.57 -12.79
C GLU A 72 -13.17 2.35 -12.31
N MET A 73 -11.95 2.53 -11.81
CA MET A 73 -11.16 1.46 -11.20
C MET A 73 -11.93 0.79 -10.07
N ILE A 74 -12.49 1.57 -9.15
CA ILE A 74 -13.26 1.05 -8.02
C ILE A 74 -14.48 0.26 -8.50
N LYS A 75 -15.20 0.76 -9.53
CA LYS A 75 -16.42 0.14 -10.05
C LYS A 75 -16.16 -1.11 -10.90
N SER A 76 -14.99 -1.22 -11.50
CA SER A 76 -14.66 -2.29 -12.45
C SER A 76 -14.30 -3.61 -11.77
N VAL A 77 -13.93 -3.61 -10.50
CA VAL A 77 -13.63 -4.85 -9.76
C VAL A 77 -14.94 -5.59 -9.41
N LYS A 78 -14.93 -6.90 -9.46
CA LYS A 78 -16.09 -7.74 -9.08
C LYS A 78 -16.46 -7.55 -7.61
N ALA A 79 -15.43 -7.30 -6.78
CA ALA A 79 -15.56 -6.98 -5.36
C ALA A 79 -16.31 -5.66 -5.08
N TYR A 80 -16.61 -4.84 -6.09
CA TYR A 80 -17.37 -3.59 -5.93
C TYR A 80 -18.67 -3.78 -5.16
N LYS A 81 -19.39 -4.88 -5.43
CA LYS A 81 -20.61 -5.23 -4.72
C LYS A 81 -20.41 -5.46 -3.22
N LEU A 82 -19.24 -5.91 -2.82
CA LEU A 82 -18.89 -6.06 -1.39
C LEU A 82 -18.63 -4.68 -0.77
N LEU A 83 -18.07 -3.74 -1.54
CA LEU A 83 -17.84 -2.36 -1.10
C LEU A 83 -19.16 -1.58 -0.94
N GLU A 84 -20.16 -1.84 -1.77
CA GLU A 84 -21.49 -1.22 -1.64
C GLU A 84 -22.23 -1.64 -0.37
N GLY A 85 -21.76 -2.66 0.33
CA GLY A 85 -22.40 -3.17 1.54
C GLY A 85 -23.37 -4.29 1.23
N ALA A 86 -22.92 -5.53 1.33
CA ALA A 86 -23.74 -6.71 1.19
C ALA A 86 -24.09 -7.29 2.56
N ARG A 87 -25.31 -7.85 2.70
CA ARG A 87 -25.73 -8.62 3.87
C ARG A 87 -25.58 -7.91 5.23
N GLY A 88 -25.92 -6.61 5.28
CA GLY A 88 -25.90 -5.85 6.53
C GLY A 88 -24.56 -5.27 6.93
N THR A 89 -23.55 -5.31 6.05
CA THR A 89 -22.30 -4.58 6.26
C THR A 89 -22.45 -3.12 5.82
N THR A 90 -21.77 -2.22 6.50
CA THR A 90 -21.75 -0.78 6.14
C THR A 90 -21.07 -0.59 4.77
N ARG A 91 -21.64 0.29 3.94
CA ARG A 91 -21.03 0.70 2.68
C ARG A 91 -19.63 1.28 2.95
N ALA A 92 -18.66 0.91 2.12
CA ALA A 92 -17.33 1.53 2.15
C ALA A 92 -17.41 3.02 1.81
N GLN A 93 -16.54 3.82 2.40
CA GLN A 93 -16.41 5.23 2.05
C GLN A 93 -15.66 5.33 0.71
N MET A 94 -16.42 5.29 -0.40
CA MET A 94 -15.88 5.25 -1.76
C MET A 94 -15.01 6.45 -2.06
N ASP A 95 -15.37 7.62 -1.54
CA ASP A 95 -14.62 8.86 -1.73
C ASP A 95 -13.24 8.78 -1.08
N GLN A 96 -13.12 8.11 0.07
CA GLN A 96 -11.83 7.88 0.73
C GLN A 96 -10.95 6.91 -0.05
N ILE A 97 -11.54 5.85 -0.62
CA ILE A 97 -10.81 4.90 -1.47
C ILE A 97 -10.33 5.62 -2.73
N GLN A 98 -11.18 6.41 -3.35
CA GLN A 98 -10.84 7.23 -4.52
C GLN A 98 -9.71 8.20 -4.21
N GLU A 99 -9.81 8.92 -3.11
CA GLU A 99 -8.76 9.84 -2.64
C GLU A 99 -7.44 9.10 -2.39
N THR A 100 -7.47 7.90 -1.82
CA THR A 100 -6.28 7.07 -1.63
C THR A 100 -5.60 6.76 -2.97
N LEU A 101 -6.36 6.33 -3.97
CA LEU A 101 -5.83 6.05 -5.31
C LEU A 101 -5.23 7.28 -5.97
N LEU A 102 -5.90 8.43 -5.88
CA LEU A 102 -5.41 9.69 -6.43
C LEU A 102 -4.12 10.15 -5.75
N ARG A 103 -4.02 10.04 -4.42
CA ARG A 103 -2.81 10.38 -3.67
C ARG A 103 -1.64 9.45 -4.00
N LEU A 104 -1.88 8.16 -4.15
CA LEU A 104 -0.84 7.22 -4.59
C LEU A 104 -0.38 7.54 -6.00
N SER A 105 -1.31 7.88 -6.90
CA SER A 105 -1.01 8.31 -8.26
C SER A 105 -0.18 9.60 -8.28
N GLN A 106 -0.51 10.56 -7.43
CA GLN A 106 0.27 11.79 -7.27
C GLN A 106 1.67 11.48 -6.75
N LEU A 107 1.78 10.64 -5.72
CA LEU A 107 3.05 10.25 -5.11
C LEU A 107 4.02 9.69 -6.15
N VAL A 108 3.59 8.75 -6.98
CA VAL A 108 4.46 8.15 -8.01
C VAL A 108 4.75 9.12 -9.16
N SER A 109 3.88 10.09 -9.38
CA SER A 109 4.09 11.15 -10.36
C SER A 109 5.15 12.16 -9.91
N ASP A 110 5.17 12.47 -8.63
CA ASP A 110 6.12 13.41 -8.02
C ASP A 110 7.49 12.76 -7.78
N TYR A 111 7.50 11.49 -7.35
CA TYR A 111 8.70 10.76 -6.97
C TYR A 111 9.01 9.62 -7.93
N LYS A 112 9.65 9.94 -9.05
CA LYS A 112 9.95 9.01 -10.15
C LYS A 112 10.87 7.85 -9.76
N PHE A 113 11.57 7.94 -8.64
CA PHE A 113 12.43 6.90 -8.11
C PHE A 113 11.66 5.77 -7.38
N ILE A 114 10.34 5.87 -7.27
CA ILE A 114 9.49 4.79 -6.73
C ILE A 114 9.23 3.78 -7.85
N ASP A 115 9.70 2.54 -7.69
CA ASP A 115 9.47 1.45 -8.63
C ASP A 115 8.18 0.71 -8.34
N GLU A 116 7.96 0.40 -7.07
CA GLU A 116 6.81 -0.36 -6.60
C GLU A 116 6.32 0.22 -5.29
N LEU A 117 5.02 0.25 -5.11
CA LEU A 117 4.37 0.54 -3.84
C LEU A 117 3.14 -0.35 -3.73
N ASP A 118 2.92 -0.96 -2.59
CA ASP A 118 1.68 -1.66 -2.29
C ASP A 118 1.18 -1.39 -0.88
N ILE A 119 -0.13 -1.19 -0.77
CA ILE A 119 -0.89 -1.20 0.47
C ILE A 119 -1.69 -2.50 0.44
N ASN A 120 -1.31 -3.48 1.27
CA ASN A 120 -1.93 -4.80 1.28
C ASN A 120 -1.88 -5.42 2.69
N PRO A 121 -3.02 -5.37 3.40
CA PRO A 121 -4.32 -4.90 2.94
C PRO A 121 -4.61 -3.42 3.24
N LEU A 122 -5.45 -2.82 2.39
CA LEU A 122 -6.32 -1.71 2.74
C LEU A 122 -7.60 -2.32 3.32
N LEU A 123 -7.74 -2.29 4.63
CA LEU A 123 -8.82 -2.96 5.34
C LEU A 123 -10.03 -2.04 5.49
N ILE A 124 -11.17 -2.46 4.96
CA ILE A 124 -12.41 -1.67 5.09
C ILE A 124 -13.13 -2.02 6.39
N SER A 125 -13.29 -1.04 7.25
CA SER A 125 -13.97 -1.16 8.53
C SER A 125 -15.44 -1.59 8.35
N GLU A 126 -15.87 -2.58 9.11
CA GLU A 126 -17.26 -3.03 9.10
C GLU A 126 -18.23 -1.98 9.66
N LYS A 127 -17.76 -1.17 10.60
CA LYS A 127 -18.60 -0.21 11.33
C LYS A 127 -18.70 1.13 10.61
N SER A 128 -17.57 1.71 10.23
CA SER A 128 -17.50 3.05 9.64
C SER A 128 -17.43 3.05 8.12
N GLY A 129 -17.04 1.93 7.51
CA GLY A 129 -16.77 1.85 6.07
C GLY A 129 -15.45 2.50 5.66
N GLU A 130 -14.68 3.00 6.62
CA GLU A 130 -13.36 3.61 6.37
C GLU A 130 -12.34 2.60 5.90
N GLY A 131 -11.47 3.02 4.99
CA GLY A 131 -10.29 2.27 4.56
C GLY A 131 -9.08 2.58 5.45
N ILE A 132 -8.49 1.56 6.04
CA ILE A 132 -7.34 1.67 6.92
C ILE A 132 -6.20 0.87 6.30
N ALA A 133 -5.08 1.54 5.98
CA ALA A 133 -3.86 0.87 5.54
C ALA A 133 -3.23 0.13 6.73
N VAL A 134 -3.18 -1.20 6.66
CA VAL A 134 -2.65 -2.03 7.74
C VAL A 134 -1.19 -2.36 7.49
N ASP A 135 -0.83 -2.58 6.24
CA ASP A 135 0.54 -2.81 5.82
C ASP A 135 0.82 -2.07 4.51
N GLY A 136 2.05 -1.59 4.35
CA GLY A 136 2.48 -0.90 3.15
C GLY A 136 3.96 -1.12 2.90
N ARG A 137 4.30 -1.35 1.63
CA ARG A 137 5.67 -1.56 1.19
C ARG A 137 5.98 -0.64 0.01
N ILE A 138 7.17 -0.04 0.06
CA ILE A 138 7.69 0.83 -1.01
C ILE A 138 9.06 0.33 -1.42
N LYS A 139 9.27 0.17 -2.73
CA LYS A 139 10.57 -0.10 -3.33
C LYS A 139 11.02 1.11 -4.12
N VAL A 140 12.22 1.58 -3.82
CA VAL A 140 12.79 2.78 -4.43
C VAL A 140 14.15 2.50 -5.06
N ARG A 141 14.48 3.23 -6.11
CA ARG A 141 15.85 3.30 -6.65
C ARG A 141 16.67 4.23 -5.76
N LEU A 142 17.48 3.64 -4.89
CA LEU A 142 18.13 4.34 -3.78
C LEU A 142 19.00 5.52 -4.22
N GLU A 143 19.78 5.37 -5.30
CA GLU A 143 20.68 6.45 -5.75
C GLU A 143 19.90 7.64 -6.30
N GLU A 144 18.87 7.41 -7.10
CA GLU A 144 17.99 8.46 -7.60
C GLU A 144 17.21 9.13 -6.45
N ALA A 145 16.78 8.35 -5.45
CA ALA A 145 16.11 8.88 -4.28
C ALA A 145 17.02 9.80 -3.47
N LYS A 146 18.28 9.42 -3.26
CA LYS A 146 19.27 10.26 -2.57
C LYS A 146 19.50 11.59 -3.30
N GLU A 147 19.66 11.53 -4.61
CA GLU A 147 19.86 12.70 -5.45
C GLU A 147 18.65 13.64 -5.40
N ALA A 148 17.45 13.11 -5.63
CA ALA A 148 16.20 13.85 -5.65
C ALA A 148 15.87 14.52 -4.30
N LEU A 149 16.23 13.87 -3.19
CA LEU A 149 15.98 14.35 -1.83
C LEU A 149 17.15 15.19 -1.27
N GLY A 150 18.21 15.39 -2.04
CA GLY A 150 19.40 16.11 -1.58
C GLY A 150 20.17 15.39 -0.46
N LEU A 151 20.00 14.07 -0.33
CA LEU A 151 20.64 13.24 0.69
C LEU A 151 22.03 12.73 0.27
N THR A 152 22.66 13.35 -0.74
CA THR A 152 24.01 13.01 -1.13
C THR A 152 24.97 13.37 0.00
N CYS A 153 25.55 12.35 0.60
CA CYS A 153 26.62 12.54 1.56
C CYS A 153 27.75 13.29 0.86
N CYS A 154 28.14 14.47 1.40
CA CYS A 154 29.34 15.16 0.96
C CYS A 154 30.50 14.16 0.99
N SER A 155 31.17 13.94 -0.12
CA SER A 155 32.41 13.17 -0.23
C SER A 155 33.61 13.86 0.43
N CYS A 156 33.35 14.73 1.43
CA CYS A 156 34.35 15.29 2.30
C CYS A 156 34.62 14.27 3.40
N GLY A 157 35.84 13.75 3.49
CA GLY A 157 36.33 12.83 4.53
C GLY A 157 36.29 13.35 5.98
N CYS A 158 35.30 14.14 6.32
CA CYS A 158 34.95 14.59 7.67
C CYS A 158 33.92 13.59 8.19
N GLY A 159 34.25 12.82 9.23
CA GLY A 159 33.39 11.85 9.89
C GLY A 159 32.09 12.45 10.47
N CYS A 160 31.24 12.94 9.59
CA CYS A 160 29.91 13.42 9.94
C CYS A 160 28.97 12.24 9.94
N ASP A 161 28.48 11.84 11.12
CA ASP A 161 27.31 10.96 11.25
C ASP A 161 26.12 11.61 10.53
N CYS A 162 25.82 11.12 9.34
CA CYS A 162 24.55 11.45 8.66
C CYS A 162 23.42 10.77 9.44
N LYS A 163 22.71 11.55 10.27
CA LYS A 163 21.47 11.13 10.91
C LYS A 163 20.31 11.31 9.95
#